data_77b5b45b93ede9765a7c16f47e341d97
#
_entry.id   77b5b45b93ede9765a7c16f47e341d97
#
_cell.length_a   1.000
_cell.length_b   1.000
_cell.length_c   1.000
_cell.angle_alpha   90.00
_cell.angle_beta   90.00
_cell.angle_gamma   90.00
#
_symmetry.space_group_name_H-M   'P 1'
#
loop_
_entity.id
_entity.type
_entity.pdbx_description
1 polymer ?
#
loop_
_entity_poly.entity_id
_entity_poly.type
_entity_poly.pdbx_seq_one_letter_code
_entity_poly.pdbx_strand_id
1 'polypeptide(L)'
;VMKDVVIVGALRTPIGCFRGALAGHSAVELGSLVVKALIERTGVSAYAVDEVILGQVLTAGAGQNPARQSAIKGGLPNSVSAITINDVCGSGLKALHLATQAIQCGEADIVIAGGQENMSRAPHVLTDSRTGAQLGNSQLVDSLVHDGLWDAFNDYHIGVTAENLAREYGISRQLQDAYALSSQQKARAAIDAGRFKDEIVPVMTQSNGQTLVVDTDEQPRTDASAEGLARLNPSFDSLGSVTAGNASSINDGAAAVMMMSEAKARALNLPVLARIRAFASVGVDPALMGIAPVYATRRCLERVGWQLADVDLIEANEAFAAQALSVGKMLEWDERRVNVNGGAIALGHPIGASGCRILVSLVHEMVKRNARKGLATLCIGGGQGVALTIERDE
;
A
#
# COMPACT_ATOMS: atom_id res chain seq x y z
N VAL A 1 -25.42 -17.40 -8.21
CA VAL A 1 -24.44 -17.44 -7.12
C VAL A 1 -23.16 -16.83 -7.62
N MET A 2 -22.66 -15.78 -6.97
CA MET A 2 -21.38 -15.17 -7.34
C MET A 2 -20.23 -16.14 -7.08
N LYS A 3 -19.22 -16.12 -7.95
CA LYS A 3 -18.02 -16.95 -7.81
C LYS A 3 -17.20 -16.49 -6.59
N ASP A 4 -16.69 -17.43 -5.81
CA ASP A 4 -15.66 -17.14 -4.83
C ASP A 4 -14.34 -16.81 -5.54
N VAL A 5 -13.72 -15.73 -5.14
CA VAL A 5 -12.45 -15.25 -5.70
C VAL A 5 -11.33 -15.49 -4.68
N VAL A 6 -10.25 -16.09 -5.14
CA VAL A 6 -9.13 -16.51 -4.30
C VAL A 6 -7.82 -15.86 -4.76
N ILE A 7 -6.90 -15.75 -3.82
CA ILE A 7 -5.51 -15.33 -4.04
C ILE A 7 -4.64 -16.59 -4.07
N VAL A 8 -3.90 -16.78 -5.14
CA VAL A 8 -3.02 -17.95 -5.32
C VAL A 8 -1.53 -17.57 -5.30
N GLY A 9 -1.23 -16.29 -5.37
CA GLY A 9 0.13 -15.75 -5.26
C GLY A 9 0.08 -14.33 -4.74
N ALA A 10 1.03 -13.97 -3.88
CA ALA A 10 1.11 -12.65 -3.26
C ALA A 10 2.58 -12.30 -3.03
N LEU A 11 3.08 -11.27 -3.72
CA LEU A 11 4.48 -10.90 -3.71
C LEU A 11 4.64 -9.38 -3.72
N ARG A 12 5.81 -8.93 -3.25
CA ARG A 12 6.19 -7.52 -3.27
C ARG A 12 7.70 -7.37 -3.44
N THR A 13 8.13 -6.22 -3.88
CA THR A 13 9.52 -5.81 -3.76
C THR A 13 9.84 -5.45 -2.31
N PRO A 14 11.12 -5.37 -1.92
CA PRO A 14 11.49 -4.56 -0.76
C PRO A 14 10.95 -3.13 -0.95
N ILE A 15 10.79 -2.41 0.15
CA ILE A 15 10.45 -0.99 0.11
C ILE A 15 11.75 -0.19 0.22
N GLY A 16 12.02 0.65 -0.78
CA GLY A 16 13.19 1.53 -0.82
C GLY A 16 12.93 2.87 -0.16
N CYS A 17 13.96 3.46 0.41
CA CYS A 17 13.94 4.83 0.92
C CYS A 17 13.86 5.85 -0.22
N PHE A 18 13.39 7.05 0.09
CA PHE A 18 13.44 8.19 -0.82
C PHE A 18 14.89 8.43 -1.28
N ARG A 19 15.11 8.36 -2.58
CA ARG A 19 16.43 8.47 -3.22
C ARG A 19 17.42 7.39 -2.76
N GLY A 20 16.89 6.26 -2.32
CA GLY A 20 17.68 5.13 -1.83
C GLY A 20 17.92 4.04 -2.89
N ALA A 21 18.00 2.81 -2.43
CA ALA A 21 18.44 1.66 -3.21
C ALA A 21 17.60 1.36 -4.46
N LEU A 22 16.29 1.65 -4.42
CA LEU A 22 15.37 1.39 -5.55
C LEU A 22 15.10 2.62 -6.42
N ALA A 23 15.70 3.77 -6.11
CA ALA A 23 15.44 5.02 -6.83
C ALA A 23 15.78 4.96 -8.33
N GLY A 24 16.73 4.11 -8.71
CA GLY A 24 17.14 3.91 -10.10
C GLY A 24 16.17 3.11 -10.96
N HIS A 25 15.18 2.47 -10.36
CA HIS A 25 14.16 1.68 -11.05
C HIS A 25 12.85 2.45 -11.15
N SER A 26 12.25 2.54 -12.34
CA SER A 26 10.93 3.15 -12.47
C SER A 26 9.86 2.33 -11.74
N ALA A 27 8.71 2.93 -11.45
CA ALA A 27 7.56 2.19 -10.93
C ALA A 27 7.19 1.03 -11.84
N VAL A 28 7.23 1.25 -13.15
CA VAL A 28 6.99 0.22 -14.18
C VAL A 28 7.95 -0.96 -14.04
N GLU A 29 9.25 -0.69 -13.85
CA GLU A 29 10.25 -1.75 -13.66
C GLU A 29 9.97 -2.55 -12.39
N LEU A 30 9.70 -1.87 -11.28
CA LEU A 30 9.38 -2.54 -10.01
C LEU A 30 8.13 -3.41 -10.12
N GLY A 31 7.08 -2.90 -10.73
CA GLY A 31 5.85 -3.66 -11.00
C GLY A 31 6.09 -4.86 -11.91
N SER A 32 6.92 -4.70 -12.94
CA SER A 32 7.25 -5.78 -13.88
C SER A 32 7.96 -6.96 -13.21
N LEU A 33 8.82 -6.69 -12.24
CA LEU A 33 9.51 -7.71 -11.47
C LEU A 33 8.54 -8.57 -10.65
N VAL A 34 7.53 -7.93 -10.05
CA VAL A 34 6.51 -8.64 -9.27
C VAL A 34 5.60 -9.46 -10.16
N VAL A 35 5.16 -8.91 -11.30
CA VAL A 35 4.36 -9.64 -12.30
C VAL A 35 5.11 -10.90 -12.77
N LYS A 36 6.36 -10.75 -13.16
CA LYS A 36 7.21 -11.86 -13.59
C LYS A 36 7.34 -12.93 -12.51
N ALA A 37 7.63 -12.52 -11.28
CA ALA A 37 7.79 -13.44 -10.16
C ALA A 37 6.48 -14.20 -9.84
N LEU A 38 5.32 -13.55 -9.94
CA LEU A 38 4.04 -14.22 -9.76
C LEU A 38 3.82 -15.34 -10.79
N ILE A 39 4.13 -15.10 -12.05
CA ILE A 39 4.06 -16.11 -13.10
C ILE A 39 5.02 -17.27 -12.81
N GLU A 40 6.26 -16.96 -12.49
CA GLU A 40 7.29 -17.99 -12.21
C GLU A 40 6.94 -18.83 -10.99
N ARG A 41 6.54 -18.20 -9.89
CA ARG A 41 6.28 -18.91 -8.62
C ARG A 41 4.98 -19.68 -8.59
N THR A 42 3.94 -19.21 -9.29
CA THR A 42 2.67 -19.93 -9.37
C THR A 42 2.70 -21.05 -10.41
N GLY A 43 3.57 -20.94 -11.41
CA GLY A 43 3.58 -21.85 -12.55
C GLY A 43 2.41 -21.65 -13.50
N VAL A 44 1.59 -20.62 -13.31
CA VAL A 44 0.49 -20.28 -14.22
C VAL A 44 1.07 -19.80 -15.54
N SER A 45 0.51 -20.26 -16.66
CA SER A 45 0.91 -19.78 -17.97
C SER A 45 0.65 -18.29 -18.12
N ALA A 46 1.63 -17.55 -18.63
CA ALA A 46 1.46 -16.13 -18.94
C ALA A 46 0.29 -15.89 -19.90
N TYR A 47 0.00 -16.83 -20.79
CA TYR A 47 -1.13 -16.77 -21.73
C TYR A 47 -2.49 -16.97 -21.07
N ALA A 48 -2.53 -17.47 -19.84
CA ALA A 48 -3.77 -17.67 -19.10
C ALA A 48 -4.23 -16.42 -18.34
N VAL A 49 -3.37 -15.41 -18.21
CA VAL A 49 -3.72 -14.14 -17.54
C VAL A 49 -4.56 -13.29 -18.47
N ASP A 50 -5.72 -12.85 -18.01
CA ASP A 50 -6.67 -12.06 -18.80
C ASP A 50 -6.43 -10.56 -18.67
N GLU A 51 -6.10 -10.09 -17.47
CA GLU A 51 -6.01 -8.66 -17.18
C GLU A 51 -5.00 -8.37 -16.06
N VAL A 52 -4.40 -7.18 -16.13
CA VAL A 52 -3.55 -6.61 -15.08
C VAL A 52 -4.15 -5.29 -14.63
N ILE A 53 -4.36 -5.13 -13.33
CA ILE A 53 -4.87 -3.88 -12.73
C ILE A 53 -3.87 -3.42 -11.70
N LEU A 54 -3.17 -2.32 -11.97
CA LEU A 54 -2.17 -1.77 -11.05
C LEU A 54 -2.46 -0.32 -10.69
N GLY A 55 -2.39 -0.04 -9.40
CA GLY A 55 -2.41 1.32 -8.89
C GLY A 55 -1.08 2.02 -9.15
N GLN A 56 -1.15 3.28 -9.55
CA GLN A 56 -0.02 4.20 -9.56
C GLN A 56 -0.54 5.63 -9.51
N VAL A 57 -0.06 6.40 -8.56
CA VAL A 57 -0.54 7.77 -8.30
C VAL A 57 0.26 8.79 -9.10
N LEU A 58 1.58 8.63 -9.12
CA LEU A 58 2.51 9.59 -9.72
C LEU A 58 2.89 9.12 -11.13
N THR A 59 2.09 9.54 -12.11
CA THR A 59 2.19 9.06 -13.49
C THR A 59 2.75 10.08 -14.48
N ALA A 60 3.02 11.31 -14.05
CA ALA A 60 3.58 12.33 -14.93
C ALA A 60 4.93 11.87 -15.49
N GLY A 61 5.05 11.86 -16.82
CA GLY A 61 6.28 11.44 -17.50
C GLY A 61 6.56 9.94 -17.49
N ALA A 62 5.66 9.11 -16.94
CA ALA A 62 5.85 7.66 -16.87
C ALA A 62 5.50 6.91 -18.19
N GLY A 63 4.99 7.62 -19.18
CA GLY A 63 4.55 7.04 -20.44
C GLY A 63 3.10 6.58 -20.39
N GLN A 64 2.65 6.00 -21.50
CA GLN A 64 1.27 5.54 -21.62
C GLN A 64 1.01 4.34 -20.72
N ASN A 65 -0.04 4.41 -19.91
CA ASN A 65 -0.57 3.27 -19.14
C ASN A 65 0.53 2.44 -18.46
N PRO A 66 1.08 2.90 -17.32
CA PRO A 66 2.17 2.20 -16.64
C PRO A 66 1.88 0.73 -16.31
N ALA A 67 0.64 0.38 -15.97
CA ALA A 67 0.25 -1.02 -15.74
C ALA A 67 0.45 -1.88 -16.98
N ARG A 68 0.11 -1.37 -18.16
CA ARG A 68 0.35 -2.06 -19.45
C ARG A 68 1.84 -2.27 -19.70
N GLN A 69 2.65 -1.26 -19.41
CA GLN A 69 4.09 -1.37 -19.54
C GLN A 69 4.66 -2.44 -18.60
N SER A 70 4.19 -2.48 -17.35
CA SER A 70 4.61 -3.49 -16.37
C SER A 70 4.20 -4.90 -16.78
N ALA A 71 2.99 -5.07 -17.32
CA ALA A 71 2.48 -6.35 -17.81
C ALA A 71 3.39 -6.92 -18.92
N ILE A 72 3.69 -6.11 -19.94
CA ILE A 72 4.52 -6.52 -21.08
C ILE A 72 5.97 -6.77 -20.63
N LYS A 73 6.56 -5.87 -19.87
CA LYS A 73 7.92 -6.05 -19.35
C LYS A 73 8.04 -7.24 -18.38
N GLY A 74 6.97 -7.57 -17.70
CA GLY A 74 6.87 -8.74 -16.82
C GLY A 74 6.74 -10.07 -17.54
N GLY A 75 6.67 -10.05 -18.88
CA GLY A 75 6.64 -11.24 -19.71
C GLY A 75 5.24 -11.74 -20.09
N LEU A 76 4.20 -10.95 -19.86
CA LEU A 76 2.86 -11.31 -20.32
C LEU A 76 2.72 -11.06 -21.83
N PRO A 77 1.89 -11.86 -22.52
CA PRO A 77 1.71 -11.69 -23.97
C PRO A 77 0.93 -10.42 -24.30
N ASN A 78 1.04 -9.97 -25.54
CA ASN A 78 0.36 -8.76 -26.02
C ASN A 78 -1.18 -8.84 -25.93
N SER A 79 -1.72 -10.03 -25.81
CA SER A 79 -3.16 -10.27 -25.67
C SER A 79 -3.74 -9.90 -24.31
N VAL A 80 -2.89 -9.73 -23.27
CA VAL A 80 -3.34 -9.35 -21.92
C VAL A 80 -3.68 -7.88 -21.90
N SER A 81 -4.88 -7.54 -21.42
CA SER A 81 -5.24 -6.13 -21.22
C SER A 81 -4.72 -5.65 -19.85
N ALA A 82 -4.54 -4.34 -19.74
CA ALA A 82 -4.09 -3.73 -18.48
C ALA A 82 -4.72 -2.35 -18.27
N ILE A 83 -4.91 -1.98 -17.03
CA ILE A 83 -5.38 -0.65 -16.63
C ILE A 83 -4.60 -0.14 -15.42
N THR A 84 -4.27 1.14 -15.45
CA THR A 84 -3.68 1.87 -14.32
C THR A 84 -4.80 2.63 -13.60
N ILE A 85 -4.86 2.50 -12.28
CA ILE A 85 -5.86 3.21 -11.48
C ILE A 85 -5.20 4.13 -10.46
N ASN A 86 -5.93 5.16 -10.07
CA ASN A 86 -5.52 6.09 -9.02
C ASN A 86 -6.67 6.33 -8.04
N ASP A 87 -6.52 5.79 -6.85
CA ASP A 87 -7.33 6.07 -5.66
C ASP A 87 -6.38 6.48 -4.52
N VAL A 88 -5.35 7.23 -4.87
CA VAL A 88 -4.26 7.67 -3.99
C VAL A 88 -3.73 6.50 -3.15
N CYS A 89 -3.69 6.62 -1.82
CA CYS A 89 -3.15 5.58 -0.92
C CYS A 89 -3.92 4.25 -0.98
N GLY A 90 -5.17 4.27 -1.38
CA GLY A 90 -6.02 3.07 -1.50
C GLY A 90 -5.90 2.32 -2.83
N SER A 91 -5.14 2.84 -3.79
CA SER A 91 -5.07 2.31 -5.16
C SER A 91 -4.74 0.82 -5.22
N GLY A 92 -3.74 0.39 -4.45
CA GLY A 92 -3.30 -1.00 -4.46
C GLY A 92 -4.35 -1.99 -3.93
N LEU A 93 -5.19 -1.56 -3.00
CA LEU A 93 -6.28 -2.38 -2.47
C LEU A 93 -7.52 -2.32 -3.38
N LYS A 94 -7.81 -1.14 -3.93
CA LYS A 94 -8.89 -0.94 -4.89
C LYS A 94 -8.70 -1.80 -6.15
N ALA A 95 -7.46 -1.98 -6.59
CA ALA A 95 -7.13 -2.86 -7.71
C ALA A 95 -7.65 -4.29 -7.48
N LEU A 96 -7.52 -4.82 -6.25
CA LEU A 96 -8.02 -6.14 -5.91
C LEU A 96 -9.55 -6.20 -5.94
N HIS A 97 -10.21 -5.12 -5.53
CA HIS A 97 -11.66 -5.05 -5.60
C HIS A 97 -12.15 -5.09 -7.05
N LEU A 98 -11.53 -4.30 -7.94
CA LEU A 98 -11.85 -4.31 -9.36
C LEU A 98 -11.59 -5.68 -10.00
N ALA A 99 -10.49 -6.33 -9.65
CA ALA A 99 -10.19 -7.69 -10.10
C ALA A 99 -11.25 -8.69 -9.63
N THR A 100 -11.69 -8.58 -8.37
CA THR A 100 -12.76 -9.41 -7.82
C THR A 100 -14.04 -9.24 -8.63
N GLN A 101 -14.42 -8.00 -8.94
CA GLN A 101 -15.61 -7.71 -9.74
C GLN A 101 -15.51 -8.30 -11.15
N ALA A 102 -14.36 -8.14 -11.82
CA ALA A 102 -14.15 -8.69 -13.16
C ALA A 102 -14.31 -10.22 -13.18
N ILE A 103 -13.76 -10.91 -12.18
CA ILE A 103 -13.87 -12.37 -12.06
C ILE A 103 -15.32 -12.78 -11.74
N GLN A 104 -15.98 -12.09 -10.81
CA GLN A 104 -17.36 -12.38 -10.42
C GLN A 104 -18.35 -12.14 -11.56
N CYS A 105 -18.09 -11.14 -12.40
CA CYS A 105 -18.92 -10.83 -13.58
C CYS A 105 -18.64 -11.77 -14.77
N GLY A 106 -17.62 -12.61 -14.68
CA GLY A 106 -17.28 -13.53 -15.76
C GLY A 106 -16.51 -12.89 -16.93
N GLU A 107 -16.00 -11.68 -16.77
CA GLU A 107 -15.21 -10.98 -17.77
C GLU A 107 -13.75 -11.41 -17.80
N ALA A 108 -13.24 -11.93 -16.70
CA ALA A 108 -11.89 -12.44 -16.56
C ALA A 108 -11.89 -13.70 -15.69
N ASP A 109 -10.97 -14.62 -15.97
CA ASP A 109 -10.73 -15.79 -15.14
C ASP A 109 -9.54 -15.57 -14.20
N ILE A 110 -8.44 -15.03 -14.72
CA ILE A 110 -7.20 -14.79 -13.97
C ILE A 110 -6.79 -13.33 -14.11
N VAL A 111 -6.61 -12.64 -12.98
CA VAL A 111 -6.22 -11.23 -12.93
C VAL A 111 -5.01 -11.08 -12.00
N ILE A 112 -4.03 -10.31 -12.43
CA ILE A 112 -2.96 -9.82 -11.56
C ILE A 112 -3.33 -8.40 -11.14
N ALA A 113 -3.41 -8.16 -9.84
CA ALA A 113 -3.83 -6.88 -9.27
C ALA A 113 -2.88 -6.42 -8.17
N GLY A 114 -2.66 -5.12 -8.09
CA GLY A 114 -1.81 -4.54 -7.06
C GLY A 114 -1.49 -3.08 -7.31
N GLY A 115 -0.25 -2.70 -7.06
CA GLY A 115 0.19 -1.33 -7.27
C GLY A 115 1.70 -1.20 -7.28
N GLN A 116 2.15 -0.07 -7.78
CA GLN A 116 3.56 0.27 -7.95
C GLN A 116 3.74 1.77 -7.77
N GLU A 117 4.89 2.17 -7.25
CA GLU A 117 5.22 3.58 -7.10
C GLU A 117 6.73 3.76 -7.02
N ASN A 118 7.23 4.80 -7.66
CA ASN A 118 8.55 5.31 -7.38
C ASN A 118 8.42 6.80 -7.06
N MET A 119 8.35 7.13 -5.78
CA MET A 119 8.20 8.51 -5.32
C MET A 119 9.49 9.32 -5.50
N SER A 120 10.64 8.63 -5.57
CA SER A 120 11.94 9.25 -5.82
C SER A 120 12.06 9.87 -7.22
N ARG A 121 11.28 9.39 -8.18
CA ARG A 121 11.34 9.80 -9.59
C ARG A 121 10.17 10.67 -10.03
N ALA A 122 9.29 11.05 -9.12
CA ALA A 122 8.19 11.95 -9.45
C ALA A 122 8.76 13.29 -9.95
N PRO A 123 8.40 13.73 -11.17
CA PRO A 123 8.99 14.92 -11.76
C PRO A 123 8.40 16.20 -11.19
N HIS A 124 9.16 17.29 -11.31
CA HIS A 124 8.61 18.64 -11.24
C HIS A 124 7.95 18.98 -12.57
N VAL A 125 6.81 19.65 -12.53
CA VAL A 125 6.02 19.98 -13.71
C VAL A 125 5.80 21.48 -13.82
N LEU A 126 5.78 21.95 -15.06
CA LEU A 126 5.42 23.32 -15.39
C LEU A 126 3.99 23.35 -15.91
N THR A 127 3.04 23.64 -15.03
CA THR A 127 1.61 23.45 -15.29
C THR A 127 1.03 24.36 -16.37
N ASP A 128 1.62 25.54 -16.56
CA ASP A 128 1.18 26.54 -17.53
C ASP A 128 2.07 26.65 -18.78
N SER A 129 2.93 25.66 -19.01
CA SER A 129 3.90 25.67 -20.11
C SER A 129 3.26 25.79 -21.51
N ARG A 130 2.06 25.23 -21.71
CA ARG A 130 1.39 25.25 -23.02
C ARG A 130 0.81 26.60 -23.39
N THR A 131 0.47 27.43 -22.41
CA THR A 131 0.00 28.80 -22.65
C THR A 131 1.17 29.76 -22.87
N GLY A 132 2.40 29.29 -22.66
CA GLY A 132 3.63 30.07 -22.79
C GLY A 132 3.95 30.88 -21.56
N ALA A 133 5.24 31.05 -21.29
CA ALA A 133 5.70 31.95 -20.26
C ALA A 133 5.61 33.39 -20.77
N GLN A 134 4.84 34.19 -20.05
CA GLN A 134 4.80 35.63 -20.26
C GLN A 134 6.04 36.29 -19.65
N LEU A 135 6.04 37.61 -19.49
CA LEU A 135 7.12 38.32 -18.80
C LEU A 135 7.14 37.88 -17.31
N GLY A 136 8.33 37.53 -16.82
CA GLY A 136 8.55 37.17 -15.42
C GLY A 136 8.90 35.69 -15.21
N ASN A 137 8.95 35.26 -13.95
CA ASN A 137 9.36 33.93 -13.56
C ASN A 137 8.18 32.90 -13.65
N SER A 138 8.53 31.65 -13.94
CA SER A 138 7.61 30.54 -13.83
C SER A 138 8.02 29.66 -12.63
N GLN A 139 7.04 28.98 -12.02
CA GLN A 139 7.28 28.04 -10.92
C GLN A 139 7.17 26.61 -11.40
N LEU A 140 8.09 25.77 -10.93
CA LEU A 140 7.98 24.33 -11.05
C LEU A 140 7.18 23.78 -9.86
N VAL A 141 6.21 22.92 -10.15
CA VAL A 141 5.38 22.25 -9.14
C VAL A 141 5.95 20.86 -8.92
N ASP A 142 6.24 20.50 -7.67
CA ASP A 142 6.63 19.14 -7.29
C ASP A 142 5.41 18.22 -7.35
N SER A 143 5.35 17.35 -8.35
CA SER A 143 4.22 16.45 -8.52
C SER A 143 4.10 15.43 -7.38
N LEU A 144 5.20 15.05 -6.73
CA LEU A 144 5.18 14.19 -5.55
C LEU A 144 4.29 14.79 -4.45
N VAL A 145 4.51 16.06 -4.14
CA VAL A 145 3.74 16.75 -3.10
C VAL A 145 2.35 17.10 -3.60
N HIS A 146 2.26 17.74 -4.77
CA HIS A 146 0.99 18.28 -5.28
C HIS A 146 -0.04 17.20 -5.59
N ASP A 147 0.37 16.11 -6.23
CA ASP A 147 -0.52 15.05 -6.68
C ASP A 147 -0.66 13.90 -5.66
N GLY A 148 0.32 13.73 -4.79
CA GLY A 148 0.37 12.61 -3.86
C GLY A 148 0.11 12.95 -2.39
N LEU A 149 0.48 14.15 -1.93
CA LEU A 149 0.53 14.50 -0.51
C LEU A 149 -0.23 15.77 -0.14
N TRP A 150 -0.86 16.43 -1.09
CA TRP A 150 -1.52 17.71 -0.89
C TRP A 150 -3.04 17.58 -0.88
N ASP A 151 -3.68 18.11 0.16
CA ASP A 151 -5.14 18.19 0.21
C ASP A 151 -5.61 19.30 -0.74
N ALA A 152 -6.22 18.90 -1.85
CA ALA A 152 -6.69 19.80 -2.89
C ALA A 152 -7.90 20.64 -2.46
N PHE A 153 -8.60 20.24 -1.41
CA PHE A 153 -9.82 20.92 -0.92
C PHE A 153 -9.50 21.99 0.11
N ASN A 154 -8.54 21.74 1.00
CA ASN A 154 -8.13 22.63 2.07
C ASN A 154 -6.82 23.36 1.79
N ASP A 155 -6.15 23.02 0.70
CA ASP A 155 -4.91 23.66 0.23
C ASP A 155 -3.78 23.61 1.28
N TYR A 156 -3.51 22.41 1.78
CA TYR A 156 -2.40 22.15 2.70
C TYR A 156 -1.90 20.70 2.57
N HIS A 157 -0.72 20.42 3.14
CA HIS A 157 -0.19 19.06 3.19
C HIS A 157 -1.10 18.16 4.04
N ILE A 158 -1.28 16.90 3.65
CA ILE A 158 -2.13 15.95 4.41
C ILE A 158 -1.66 15.74 5.86
N GLY A 159 -0.41 16.06 6.19
CA GLY A 159 0.09 16.07 7.57
C GLY A 159 -0.69 17.00 8.49
N VAL A 160 -1.28 18.08 7.96
CA VAL A 160 -2.17 18.96 8.72
C VAL A 160 -3.45 18.22 9.14
N THR A 161 -3.94 17.31 8.31
CA THR A 161 -5.10 16.47 8.66
C THR A 161 -4.80 15.56 9.86
N ALA A 162 -3.57 15.08 9.99
CA ALA A 162 -3.13 14.32 11.16
C ALA A 162 -3.11 15.17 12.43
N GLU A 163 -2.68 16.42 12.34
CA GLU A 163 -2.79 17.38 13.44
C GLU A 163 -4.25 17.62 13.84
N ASN A 164 -5.16 17.72 12.85
CA ASN A 164 -6.59 17.84 13.12
C ASN A 164 -7.13 16.65 13.92
N LEU A 165 -6.72 15.43 13.56
CA LEU A 165 -7.11 14.21 14.28
C LEU A 165 -6.51 14.16 15.69
N ALA A 166 -5.25 14.57 15.85
CA ALA A 166 -4.61 14.62 17.17
C ALA A 166 -5.40 15.53 18.12
N ARG A 167 -5.87 16.67 17.64
CA ARG A 167 -6.72 17.58 18.43
C ARG A 167 -8.11 17.00 18.69
N GLU A 168 -8.76 16.51 17.66
CA GLU A 168 -10.14 15.98 17.71
C GLU A 168 -10.25 14.79 18.67
N TYR A 169 -9.30 13.87 18.64
CA TYR A 169 -9.33 12.63 19.41
C TYR A 169 -8.41 12.64 20.62
N GLY A 170 -7.76 13.77 20.92
CA GLY A 170 -6.92 13.92 22.09
C GLY A 170 -5.69 13.01 22.08
N ILE A 171 -5.02 12.89 20.95
CA ILE A 171 -3.82 12.08 20.79
C ILE A 171 -2.58 12.93 21.07
N SER A 172 -1.90 12.64 22.17
CA SER A 172 -0.71 13.39 22.58
C SER A 172 0.52 13.06 21.71
N ARG A 173 1.52 13.94 21.75
CA ARG A 173 2.84 13.70 21.14
C ARG A 173 3.47 12.41 21.68
N GLN A 174 3.37 12.19 22.99
CA GLN A 174 3.94 11.01 23.63
C GLN A 174 3.31 9.71 23.14
N LEU A 175 1.99 9.69 22.96
CA LEU A 175 1.30 8.53 22.39
C LEU A 175 1.72 8.26 20.95
N GLN A 176 1.87 9.32 20.15
CA GLN A 176 2.31 9.21 18.76
C GLN A 176 3.72 8.64 18.65
N ASP A 177 4.65 9.14 19.46
CA ASP A 177 6.03 8.67 19.47
C ASP A 177 6.14 7.23 19.98
N ALA A 178 5.37 6.86 21.02
CA ALA A 178 5.32 5.48 21.52
C ALA A 178 4.80 4.51 20.46
N TYR A 179 3.77 4.92 19.70
CA TYR A 179 3.24 4.14 18.58
C TYR A 179 4.29 3.95 17.48
N ALA A 180 4.97 5.03 17.11
CA ALA A 180 6.01 4.99 16.09
C ALA A 180 7.18 4.08 16.51
N LEU A 181 7.61 4.15 17.77
CA LEU A 181 8.65 3.27 18.30
C LEU A 181 8.22 1.80 18.25
N SER A 182 6.98 1.50 18.62
CA SER A 182 6.42 0.15 18.54
C SER A 182 6.44 -0.38 17.10
N SER A 183 6.06 0.44 16.12
CA SER A 183 6.12 0.08 14.70
C SER A 183 7.55 -0.27 14.26
N GLN A 184 8.54 0.53 14.64
CA GLN A 184 9.97 0.27 14.38
C GLN A 184 10.44 -1.04 15.01
N GLN A 185 10.11 -1.28 16.26
CA GLN A 185 10.49 -2.49 17.00
C GLN A 185 9.88 -3.75 16.37
N LYS A 186 8.61 -3.69 15.99
CA LYS A 186 7.92 -4.82 15.32
C LYS A 186 8.55 -5.11 13.95
N ALA A 187 8.81 -4.07 13.16
CA ALA A 187 9.44 -4.24 11.84
C ALA A 187 10.84 -4.85 11.97
N ARG A 188 11.62 -4.38 12.92
CA ARG A 188 12.96 -4.92 13.18
C ARG A 188 12.91 -6.39 13.59
N ALA A 189 12.03 -6.73 14.51
CA ALA A 189 11.83 -8.10 14.95
C ALA A 189 11.38 -9.01 13.79
N ALA A 190 10.50 -8.53 12.92
CA ALA A 190 10.03 -9.27 11.77
C ALA A 190 11.17 -9.54 10.76
N ILE A 191 11.99 -8.54 10.47
CA ILE A 191 13.16 -8.69 9.59
C ILE A 191 14.14 -9.70 10.18
N ASP A 192 14.49 -9.57 11.44
CA ASP A 192 15.43 -10.45 12.11
C ASP A 192 14.93 -11.90 12.17
N ALA A 193 13.63 -12.10 12.30
CA ALA A 193 13.01 -13.43 12.30
C ALA A 193 12.71 -13.97 10.88
N GLY A 194 13.01 -13.22 9.84
CA GLY A 194 12.76 -13.63 8.45
C GLY A 194 11.29 -13.70 8.05
N ARG A 195 10.41 -12.94 8.72
CA ARG A 195 8.97 -12.98 8.47
C ARG A 195 8.58 -12.51 7.06
N PHE A 196 9.39 -11.66 6.42
CA PHE A 196 9.09 -11.12 5.09
C PHE A 196 9.76 -11.90 3.94
N LYS A 197 10.55 -12.92 4.22
CA LYS A 197 11.34 -13.63 3.17
C LYS A 197 10.49 -14.23 2.07
N ASP A 198 9.36 -14.82 2.41
CA ASP A 198 8.50 -15.51 1.45
C ASP A 198 7.70 -14.56 0.56
N GLU A 199 7.56 -13.31 0.97
CA GLU A 199 6.78 -12.31 0.23
C GLU A 199 7.63 -11.40 -0.64
N ILE A 200 8.94 -11.29 -0.37
CA ILE A 200 9.82 -10.36 -1.06
C ILE A 200 10.43 -10.97 -2.32
N VAL A 201 10.30 -10.22 -3.42
CA VAL A 201 11.02 -10.46 -4.67
C VAL A 201 12.30 -9.61 -4.62
N PRO A 202 13.50 -10.21 -4.62
CA PRO A 202 14.74 -9.44 -4.63
C PRO A 202 14.84 -8.58 -5.89
N VAL A 203 15.43 -7.39 -5.74
CA VAL A 203 15.66 -6.45 -6.83
C VAL A 203 17.15 -6.33 -7.07
N MET A 204 17.57 -6.60 -8.29
CA MET A 204 18.96 -6.40 -8.71
C MET A 204 19.14 -4.93 -9.08
N THR A 205 20.10 -4.25 -8.47
CA THR A 205 20.40 -2.85 -8.76
C THR A 205 21.89 -2.64 -9.02
N GLN A 206 22.22 -1.56 -9.71
CA GLN A 206 23.61 -1.19 -10.00
C GLN A 206 24.05 -0.06 -9.07
N SER A 207 25.21 -0.24 -8.44
CA SER A 207 25.82 0.77 -7.60
C SER A 207 27.34 0.76 -7.84
N ASN A 208 27.90 1.90 -8.25
CA ASN A 208 29.34 2.05 -8.52
C ASN A 208 29.90 0.95 -9.45
N GLY A 209 29.17 0.58 -10.49
CA GLY A 209 29.57 -0.47 -11.44
C GLY A 209 29.43 -1.89 -10.92
N GLN A 210 28.90 -2.09 -9.72
CA GLN A 210 28.66 -3.42 -9.15
C GLN A 210 27.16 -3.72 -9.07
N THR A 211 26.81 -4.98 -9.27
CA THR A 211 25.44 -5.46 -9.07
C THR A 211 25.20 -5.76 -7.61
N LEU A 212 24.20 -5.13 -7.02
CA LEU A 212 23.74 -5.38 -5.66
C LEU A 212 22.38 -6.04 -5.68
N VAL A 213 22.13 -6.93 -4.72
CA VAL A 213 20.81 -7.54 -4.49
C VAL A 213 20.15 -6.82 -3.33
N VAL A 214 19.00 -6.20 -3.58
CA VAL A 214 18.17 -5.57 -2.55
C VAL A 214 17.06 -6.54 -2.22
N ASP A 215 17.09 -7.12 -1.04
CA ASP A 215 16.15 -8.15 -0.59
C ASP A 215 15.51 -7.86 0.77
N THR A 216 15.77 -6.69 1.33
CA THR A 216 15.33 -6.26 2.66
C THR A 216 14.78 -4.84 2.57
N ASP A 217 13.70 -4.58 3.32
CA ASP A 217 13.15 -3.24 3.44
C ASP A 217 14.19 -2.28 4.01
N GLU A 218 14.37 -1.15 3.35
CA GLU A 218 15.46 -0.20 3.63
C GLU A 218 15.11 0.80 4.73
N GLN A 219 13.82 1.12 4.89
CA GLN A 219 13.36 2.21 5.76
C GLN A 219 13.47 1.94 7.27
N PRO A 220 13.28 0.70 7.79
CA PRO A 220 13.29 0.46 9.23
C PRO A 220 14.61 0.87 9.88
N ARG A 221 14.52 1.60 11.00
CA ARG A 221 15.66 2.14 11.73
C ARG A 221 16.13 1.19 12.80
N THR A 222 17.44 0.97 12.87
CA THR A 222 18.05 0.15 13.92
C THR A 222 18.28 0.92 15.23
N ASP A 223 18.31 2.25 15.13
CA ASP A 223 18.63 3.19 16.23
C ASP A 223 17.40 3.93 16.76
N ALA A 224 16.18 3.47 16.44
CA ALA A 224 14.96 4.10 16.93
C ALA A 224 14.89 4.05 18.47
N SER A 225 14.61 5.20 19.09
CA SER A 225 14.48 5.34 20.54
C SER A 225 13.44 6.38 20.91
N ALA A 226 12.89 6.27 22.11
CA ALA A 226 11.95 7.26 22.63
C ALA A 226 12.58 8.67 22.69
N GLU A 227 13.85 8.74 23.10
CA GLU A 227 14.62 10.00 23.19
C GLU A 227 14.84 10.61 21.80
N GLY A 228 15.21 9.78 20.81
CA GLY A 228 15.42 10.23 19.45
C GLY A 228 14.15 10.80 18.82
N LEU A 229 13.01 10.14 19.02
CA LEU A 229 11.71 10.59 18.55
C LEU A 229 11.28 11.91 19.22
N ALA A 230 11.49 12.03 20.53
CA ALA A 230 11.12 13.21 21.30
C ALA A 230 11.86 14.48 20.89
N ARG A 231 13.06 14.36 20.30
CA ARG A 231 13.86 15.50 19.82
C ARG A 231 13.40 16.08 18.50
N LEU A 232 12.56 15.37 17.74
CA LEU A 232 12.14 15.82 16.42
C LEU A 232 11.15 16.99 16.53
N ASN A 233 11.32 17.94 15.63
CA ASN A 233 10.42 19.08 15.54
C ASN A 233 9.15 18.72 14.77
N PRO A 234 8.00 19.35 15.11
CA PRO A 234 6.79 19.23 14.29
C PRO A 234 7.03 19.62 12.83
N SER A 235 6.48 18.86 11.89
CA SER A 235 6.77 19.02 10.46
C SER A 235 5.77 19.90 9.72
N PHE A 236 4.52 19.99 10.19
CA PHE A 236 3.42 20.64 9.45
C PHE A 236 2.80 21.82 10.17
N ASP A 237 2.88 21.86 11.47
CA ASP A 237 2.40 22.93 12.34
C ASP A 237 3.45 23.10 13.44
N SER A 238 4.01 24.28 13.55
CA SER A 238 5.08 24.57 14.53
C SER A 238 4.67 24.34 15.99
N LEU A 239 3.37 24.41 16.28
CA LEU A 239 2.79 24.11 17.59
C LEU A 239 2.16 22.71 17.66
N GLY A 240 2.38 21.92 16.64
CA GLY A 240 1.79 20.59 16.51
C GLY A 240 2.58 19.47 17.15
N SER A 241 2.18 18.25 16.81
CA SER A 241 2.73 17.01 17.39
C SER A 241 3.21 16.01 16.34
N VAL A 242 2.86 16.20 15.07
CA VAL A 242 3.23 15.31 13.97
C VAL A 242 4.65 15.64 13.49
N THR A 243 5.52 14.64 13.50
CA THR A 243 6.93 14.76 13.11
C THR A 243 7.29 13.77 12.01
N ALA A 244 8.47 13.92 11.43
CA ALA A 244 9.01 12.93 10.49
C ALA A 244 9.18 11.53 11.11
N GLY A 245 9.31 11.44 12.44
CA GLY A 245 9.48 10.15 13.14
C GLY A 245 8.17 9.44 13.46
N ASN A 246 7.05 10.14 13.54
CA ASN A 246 5.74 9.56 13.83
C ASN A 246 4.76 9.66 12.64
N ALA A 247 5.30 9.84 11.46
CA ALA A 247 4.61 9.81 10.17
C ALA A 247 5.24 8.75 9.26
N SER A 248 4.48 8.25 8.29
CA SER A 248 5.05 7.42 7.23
C SER A 248 5.99 8.24 6.34
N SER A 249 6.88 7.56 5.66
CA SER A 249 7.90 8.15 4.80
C SER A 249 7.52 8.08 3.33
N ILE A 250 8.37 8.67 2.50
CA ILE A 250 8.29 8.67 1.04
C ILE A 250 9.15 7.51 0.53
N ASN A 251 8.61 6.64 -0.31
CA ASN A 251 9.23 5.37 -0.63
C ASN A 251 8.98 4.90 -2.05
N ASP A 252 9.70 3.86 -2.44
CA ASP A 252 9.63 3.20 -3.73
C ASP A 252 9.32 1.72 -3.52
N GLY A 253 8.42 1.14 -4.30
CA GLY A 253 8.09 -0.26 -4.19
C GLY A 253 6.91 -0.69 -5.06
N ALA A 254 6.70 -2.00 -5.13
CA ALA A 254 5.58 -2.59 -5.84
C ALA A 254 5.11 -3.86 -5.11
N ALA A 255 3.83 -4.15 -5.25
CA ALA A 255 3.21 -5.35 -4.72
C ALA A 255 2.07 -5.79 -5.64
N ALA A 256 1.88 -7.08 -5.81
CA ALA A 256 0.77 -7.60 -6.61
C ALA A 256 0.39 -9.00 -6.14
N VAL A 257 -0.85 -9.37 -6.45
CA VAL A 257 -1.40 -10.69 -6.19
C VAL A 257 -1.97 -11.28 -7.48
N MET A 258 -1.96 -12.60 -7.58
CA MET A 258 -2.67 -13.32 -8.63
C MET A 258 -3.99 -13.82 -8.08
N MET A 259 -5.08 -13.48 -8.75
CA MET A 259 -6.46 -13.77 -8.34
C MET A 259 -7.18 -14.54 -9.43
N MET A 260 -8.05 -15.44 -9.02
CA MET A 260 -8.92 -16.21 -9.90
C MET A 260 -10.13 -16.74 -9.13
N SER A 261 -11.11 -17.33 -9.83
CA SER A 261 -12.17 -18.04 -9.14
C SER A 261 -11.61 -19.27 -8.43
N GLU A 262 -12.24 -19.68 -7.34
CA GLU A 262 -11.84 -20.87 -6.60
C GLU A 262 -11.90 -22.13 -7.49
N ALA A 263 -12.90 -22.22 -8.35
CA ALA A 263 -13.03 -23.32 -9.30
C ALA A 263 -11.83 -23.36 -10.28
N LYS A 264 -11.36 -22.20 -10.74
CA LYS A 264 -10.17 -22.11 -11.61
C LYS A 264 -8.90 -22.53 -10.88
N ALA A 265 -8.73 -22.12 -9.63
CA ALA A 265 -7.59 -22.51 -8.80
C ALA A 265 -7.54 -24.03 -8.60
N ARG A 266 -8.68 -24.64 -8.34
CA ARG A 266 -8.79 -26.10 -8.22
C ARG A 266 -8.47 -26.80 -9.53
N ALA A 267 -9.00 -26.32 -10.66
CA ALA A 267 -8.76 -26.88 -11.98
C ALA A 267 -7.28 -26.84 -12.36
N LEU A 268 -6.56 -25.80 -11.93
CA LEU A 268 -5.11 -25.64 -12.13
C LEU A 268 -4.26 -26.28 -11.02
N ASN A 269 -4.92 -26.89 -10.02
CA ASN A 269 -4.26 -27.52 -8.87
C ASN A 269 -3.32 -26.53 -8.12
N LEU A 270 -3.78 -25.30 -7.90
CA LEU A 270 -3.03 -24.26 -7.20
C LEU A 270 -3.42 -24.19 -5.73
N PRO A 271 -2.45 -23.99 -4.82
CA PRO A 271 -2.76 -23.69 -3.42
C PRO A 271 -3.52 -22.36 -3.31
N VAL A 272 -4.57 -22.33 -2.51
CA VAL A 272 -5.31 -21.10 -2.19
C VAL A 272 -4.72 -20.50 -0.93
N LEU A 273 -4.19 -19.27 -1.05
CA LEU A 273 -3.61 -18.55 0.09
C LEU A 273 -4.71 -17.91 0.95
N ALA A 274 -5.71 -17.33 0.31
CA ALA A 274 -6.84 -16.69 0.97
C ALA A 274 -7.99 -16.49 -0.02
N ARG A 275 -9.20 -16.32 0.54
CA ARG A 275 -10.43 -16.02 -0.21
C ARG A 275 -10.84 -14.58 0.08
N ILE A 276 -11.17 -13.81 -0.95
CA ILE A 276 -11.73 -12.46 -0.81
C ILE A 276 -13.16 -12.58 -0.26
N ARG A 277 -13.47 -11.83 0.79
CA ARG A 277 -14.81 -11.86 1.39
C ARG A 277 -15.64 -10.61 1.11
N ALA A 278 -15.11 -9.46 1.45
CA ALA A 278 -15.83 -8.21 1.23
C ALA A 278 -14.85 -7.05 0.99
N PHE A 279 -15.37 -5.99 0.43
CA PHE A 279 -14.68 -4.72 0.23
C PHE A 279 -15.64 -3.56 0.53
N ALA A 280 -15.10 -2.47 1.03
CA ALA A 280 -15.85 -1.23 1.21
C ALA A 280 -14.99 -0.01 0.88
N SER A 281 -15.61 0.97 0.23
CA SER A 281 -15.08 2.32 0.06
C SER A 281 -16.02 3.32 0.74
N VAL A 282 -15.46 4.32 1.40
CA VAL A 282 -16.23 5.38 2.07
C VAL A 282 -15.60 6.74 1.80
N GLY A 283 -16.42 7.79 1.91
CA GLY A 283 -15.96 9.17 1.93
C GLY A 283 -16.18 9.79 3.30
N VAL A 284 -15.28 10.70 3.68
CA VAL A 284 -15.36 11.50 4.92
C VAL A 284 -14.94 12.93 4.61
N ASP A 285 -15.02 13.81 5.59
CA ASP A 285 -14.47 15.16 5.49
C ASP A 285 -12.96 15.07 5.16
N PRO A 286 -12.50 15.70 4.06
CA PRO A 286 -11.09 15.71 3.70
C PRO A 286 -10.15 16.17 4.83
N ALA A 287 -10.60 17.12 5.65
CA ALA A 287 -9.82 17.64 6.79
C ALA A 287 -9.55 16.57 7.87
N LEU A 288 -10.32 15.49 7.87
CA LEU A 288 -10.23 14.37 8.82
C LEU A 288 -10.00 13.04 8.09
N MET A 289 -9.32 13.06 6.95
CA MET A 289 -9.20 11.91 6.06
C MET A 289 -8.73 10.63 6.77
N GLY A 290 -7.86 10.76 7.76
CA GLY A 290 -7.25 9.63 8.46
C GLY A 290 -8.21 8.80 9.31
N ILE A 291 -9.44 9.30 9.57
CA ILE A 291 -10.46 8.55 10.30
C ILE A 291 -11.29 7.62 9.41
N ALA A 292 -11.18 7.77 8.10
CA ALA A 292 -11.97 7.00 7.14
C ALA A 292 -11.89 5.47 7.31
N PRO A 293 -10.75 4.87 7.74
CA PRO A 293 -10.70 3.44 8.02
C PRO A 293 -11.73 2.94 9.03
N VAL A 294 -12.18 3.77 9.94
CA VAL A 294 -13.24 3.41 10.90
C VAL A 294 -14.53 3.04 10.16
N TYR A 295 -14.95 3.91 9.27
CA TYR A 295 -16.21 3.73 8.52
C TYR A 295 -16.08 2.67 7.42
N ALA A 296 -14.94 2.61 6.75
CA ALA A 296 -14.66 1.58 5.77
C ALA A 296 -14.66 0.17 6.41
N THR A 297 -14.01 0.03 7.56
CA THR A 297 -13.97 -1.22 8.33
C THR A 297 -15.36 -1.64 8.78
N ARG A 298 -16.13 -0.73 9.37
CA ARG A 298 -17.51 -1.03 9.82
C ARG A 298 -18.38 -1.51 8.65
N ARG A 299 -18.34 -0.82 7.51
CA ARG A 299 -19.11 -1.21 6.33
C ARG A 299 -18.66 -2.55 5.77
N CYS A 300 -17.35 -2.80 5.72
CA CYS A 300 -16.79 -4.06 5.23
C CYS A 300 -17.20 -5.23 6.12
N LEU A 301 -17.13 -5.07 7.44
CA LEU A 301 -17.54 -6.08 8.42
C LEU A 301 -19.03 -6.36 8.33
N GLU A 302 -19.86 -5.34 8.16
CA GLU A 302 -21.30 -5.49 7.95
C GLU A 302 -21.59 -6.34 6.69
N ARG A 303 -20.90 -6.06 5.58
CA ARG A 303 -21.06 -6.78 4.32
C ARG A 303 -20.70 -8.26 4.43
N VAL A 304 -19.68 -8.59 5.20
CA VAL A 304 -19.25 -9.98 5.39
C VAL A 304 -19.96 -10.67 6.55
N GLY A 305 -20.64 -9.92 7.40
CA GLY A 305 -21.35 -10.47 8.56
C GLY A 305 -20.43 -10.85 9.73
N TRP A 306 -19.28 -10.21 9.86
CA TRP A 306 -18.34 -10.45 10.97
C TRP A 306 -18.42 -9.34 12.01
N GLN A 307 -18.10 -9.71 13.26
CA GLN A 307 -17.74 -8.74 14.29
C GLN A 307 -16.23 -8.47 14.22
N LEU A 308 -15.81 -7.30 14.65
CA LEU A 308 -14.38 -6.95 14.69
C LEU A 308 -13.58 -7.95 15.55
N ALA A 309 -14.16 -8.45 16.64
CA ALA A 309 -13.53 -9.44 17.50
C ALA A 309 -13.27 -10.79 16.81
N ASP A 310 -13.97 -11.08 15.71
CA ASP A 310 -13.76 -12.30 14.92
C ASP A 310 -12.50 -12.24 14.06
N VAL A 311 -11.97 -11.04 13.80
CA VAL A 311 -10.82 -10.82 12.93
C VAL A 311 -9.54 -11.18 13.68
N ASP A 312 -8.77 -12.11 13.13
CA ASP A 312 -7.54 -12.60 13.77
C ASP A 312 -6.36 -11.65 13.59
N LEU A 313 -6.21 -11.08 12.41
CA LEU A 313 -5.12 -10.16 12.06
C LEU A 313 -5.65 -8.98 11.26
N ILE A 314 -5.08 -7.81 11.52
CA ILE A 314 -5.40 -6.57 10.87
C ILE A 314 -4.10 -5.92 10.37
N GLU A 315 -4.09 -5.52 9.11
CA GLU A 315 -3.10 -4.61 8.57
C GLU A 315 -3.79 -3.28 8.27
N ALA A 316 -3.49 -2.27 9.06
CA ALA A 316 -3.99 -0.91 8.91
C ALA A 316 -2.83 0.00 8.56
N ASN A 317 -2.88 0.64 7.38
CA ASN A 317 -1.79 1.49 6.94
C ASN A 317 -1.57 2.66 7.91
N GLU A 318 -0.32 2.88 8.26
CA GLU A 318 0.11 3.92 9.20
C GLU A 318 0.57 5.16 8.44
N ALA A 319 -0.38 5.92 7.89
CA ALA A 319 -0.02 7.18 7.27
C ALA A 319 0.60 8.15 8.28
N PHE A 320 0.00 8.21 9.47
CA PHE A 320 0.47 8.98 10.62
C PHE A 320 0.12 8.23 11.91
N ALA A 321 0.97 8.33 12.93
CA ALA A 321 0.68 7.72 14.24
C ALA A 321 -0.61 8.30 14.85
N ALA A 322 -0.82 9.63 14.73
CA ALA A 322 -2.04 10.27 15.19
C ALA A 322 -3.29 9.68 14.51
N GLN A 323 -3.19 9.42 13.22
CA GLN A 323 -4.26 8.82 12.44
C GLN A 323 -4.52 7.37 12.86
N ALA A 324 -3.47 6.56 12.96
CA ALA A 324 -3.60 5.15 13.35
C ALA A 324 -4.18 5.00 14.79
N LEU A 325 -3.74 5.83 15.71
CA LEU A 325 -4.24 5.86 17.08
C LEU A 325 -5.71 6.32 17.15
N SER A 326 -6.10 7.28 16.33
CA SER A 326 -7.50 7.74 16.25
C SER A 326 -8.42 6.63 15.76
N VAL A 327 -8.00 5.90 14.74
CA VAL A 327 -8.74 4.73 14.21
C VAL A 327 -8.87 3.64 15.29
N GLY A 328 -7.78 3.31 15.97
CA GLY A 328 -7.78 2.30 17.04
C GLY A 328 -8.66 2.69 18.21
N LYS A 329 -8.67 3.97 18.58
CA LYS A 329 -9.53 4.51 19.62
C LYS A 329 -11.02 4.38 19.29
N MET A 330 -11.38 4.70 18.04
CA MET A 330 -12.78 4.63 17.60
C MET A 330 -13.28 3.20 17.40
N LEU A 331 -12.44 2.30 16.89
CA LEU A 331 -12.80 0.90 16.67
C LEU A 331 -12.65 0.03 17.92
N GLU A 332 -11.87 0.48 18.89
CA GLU A 332 -11.57 -0.29 20.10
C GLU A 332 -11.04 -1.70 19.81
N TRP A 333 -10.24 -1.83 18.74
CA TRP A 333 -9.67 -3.12 18.37
C TRP A 333 -8.53 -3.53 19.31
N ASP A 334 -8.20 -4.81 19.28
CA ASP A 334 -7.06 -5.35 20.03
C ASP A 334 -5.76 -5.01 19.28
N GLU A 335 -4.98 -4.07 19.81
CA GLU A 335 -3.71 -3.62 19.22
C GLU A 335 -2.70 -4.76 19.00
N ARG A 336 -2.82 -5.87 19.74
CA ARG A 336 -1.96 -7.04 19.57
C ARG A 336 -2.20 -7.77 18.23
N ARG A 337 -3.32 -7.51 17.58
CA ARG A 337 -3.70 -8.09 16.29
C ARG A 337 -3.40 -7.16 15.11
N VAL A 338 -2.99 -5.92 15.38
CA VAL A 338 -2.81 -4.87 14.38
C VAL A 338 -1.33 -4.69 14.07
N ASN A 339 -0.98 -4.74 12.77
CA ASN A 339 0.36 -4.48 12.26
C ASN A 339 1.42 -5.23 13.08
N VAL A 340 1.26 -6.52 13.17
CA VAL A 340 2.11 -7.38 14.04
C VAL A 340 3.58 -7.40 13.63
N ASN A 341 3.87 -7.04 12.38
CA ASN A 341 5.23 -6.95 11.84
C ASN A 341 5.66 -5.50 11.56
N GLY A 342 5.03 -4.54 12.23
CA GLY A 342 5.23 -3.13 11.96
C GLY A 342 4.36 -2.63 10.82
N GLY A 343 4.33 -1.33 10.62
CA GLY A 343 3.55 -0.69 9.56
C GLY A 343 4.35 0.37 8.82
N ALA A 344 3.65 1.23 8.10
CA ALA A 344 4.25 2.19 7.17
C ALA A 344 5.18 3.21 7.82
N ILE A 345 5.00 3.52 9.10
CA ILE A 345 5.93 4.40 9.83
C ILE A 345 7.34 3.81 9.81
N ALA A 346 7.46 2.50 9.99
CA ALA A 346 8.73 1.80 9.96
C ALA A 346 9.11 1.32 8.56
N LEU A 347 8.16 0.71 7.84
CA LEU A 347 8.42 0.04 6.56
C LEU A 347 8.40 0.98 5.37
N GLY A 348 7.63 2.07 5.43
CA GLY A 348 7.47 3.02 4.34
C GLY A 348 6.10 2.95 3.65
N HIS A 349 5.84 3.97 2.82
CA HIS A 349 4.53 4.16 2.18
C HIS A 349 4.67 4.57 0.71
N PRO A 350 5.01 3.62 -0.18
CA PRO A 350 4.94 3.86 -1.63
C PRO A 350 3.47 3.91 -2.06
N ILE A 351 2.92 5.12 -2.20
CA ILE A 351 1.47 5.38 -2.13
C ILE A 351 0.61 4.45 -3.01
N GLY A 352 0.91 4.33 -4.29
CA GLY A 352 0.10 3.49 -5.19
C GLY A 352 0.24 1.99 -4.94
N ALA A 353 1.31 1.56 -4.26
CA ALA A 353 1.58 0.16 -3.94
C ALA A 353 1.08 -0.25 -2.55
N SER A 354 0.95 0.69 -1.63
CA SER A 354 0.75 0.42 -0.20
C SER A 354 -0.47 -0.45 0.10
N GLY A 355 -1.60 -0.25 -0.58
CA GLY A 355 -2.80 -1.04 -0.37
C GLY A 355 -2.59 -2.53 -0.64
N CYS A 356 -1.83 -2.87 -1.66
CA CYS A 356 -1.47 -4.25 -1.95
C CYS A 356 -0.32 -4.74 -1.07
N ARG A 357 0.65 -3.87 -0.73
CA ARG A 357 1.74 -4.23 0.18
C ARG A 357 1.21 -4.73 1.52
N ILE A 358 0.28 -4.01 2.14
CA ILE A 358 -0.28 -4.43 3.42
C ILE A 358 -1.07 -5.74 3.30
N LEU A 359 -1.76 -5.93 2.18
CA LEU A 359 -2.50 -7.17 1.94
C LEU A 359 -1.56 -8.37 1.73
N VAL A 360 -0.47 -8.19 1.00
CA VAL A 360 0.56 -9.24 0.83
C VAL A 360 1.11 -9.67 2.19
N SER A 361 1.49 -8.72 3.03
CA SER A 361 1.99 -9.02 4.39
C SER A 361 0.92 -9.70 5.24
N LEU A 362 -0.33 -9.26 5.16
CA LEU A 362 -1.45 -9.88 5.86
C LEU A 362 -1.63 -11.34 5.46
N VAL A 363 -1.66 -11.64 4.16
CA VAL A 363 -1.81 -12.99 3.63
C VAL A 363 -0.69 -13.91 4.15
N HIS A 364 0.56 -13.47 4.02
CA HIS A 364 1.72 -14.27 4.44
C HIS A 364 1.74 -14.51 5.95
N GLU A 365 1.39 -13.51 6.75
CA GLU A 365 1.34 -13.67 8.20
C GLU A 365 0.20 -14.58 8.63
N MET A 366 -0.96 -14.50 7.97
CA MET A 366 -2.08 -15.41 8.21
C MET A 366 -1.70 -16.87 7.91
N VAL A 367 -0.97 -17.11 6.81
CA VAL A 367 -0.46 -18.45 6.49
C VAL A 367 0.46 -18.97 7.60
N LYS A 368 1.42 -18.16 8.04
CA LYS A 368 2.39 -18.55 9.08
C LYS A 368 1.76 -18.86 10.43
N ARG A 369 0.72 -18.11 10.79
CA ARG A 369 0.00 -18.27 12.06
C ARG A 369 -1.17 -19.22 12.00
N ASN A 370 -1.51 -19.72 10.82
CA ASN A 370 -2.77 -20.43 10.58
C ASN A 370 -3.98 -19.60 11.04
N ALA A 371 -3.95 -18.31 10.80
CA ALA A 371 -5.06 -17.40 11.08
C ALA A 371 -6.12 -17.52 9.97
N ARG A 372 -7.37 -17.30 10.33
CA ARG A 372 -8.50 -17.55 9.42
C ARG A 372 -9.09 -16.29 8.83
N LYS A 373 -9.24 -15.23 9.61
CA LYS A 373 -9.92 -13.98 9.22
C LYS A 373 -8.97 -12.81 9.30
N GLY A 374 -8.88 -12.07 8.21
CA GLY A 374 -8.00 -10.92 8.08
C GLY A 374 -8.71 -9.69 7.51
N LEU A 375 -8.21 -8.53 7.90
CA LEU A 375 -8.69 -7.22 7.46
C LEU A 375 -7.50 -6.36 7.05
N ALA A 376 -7.60 -5.72 5.89
CA ALA A 376 -6.69 -4.66 5.44
C ALA A 376 -7.47 -3.36 5.26
N THR A 377 -6.93 -2.23 5.70
CA THR A 377 -7.59 -0.93 5.59
C THR A 377 -6.57 0.20 5.45
N LEU A 378 -6.95 1.24 4.72
CA LEU A 378 -6.16 2.47 4.55
C LEU A 378 -7.06 3.69 4.55
N CYS A 379 -6.52 4.80 5.07
CA CYS A 379 -7.02 6.13 4.77
C CYS A 379 -6.45 6.62 3.43
N ILE A 380 -7.16 7.54 2.81
CA ILE A 380 -6.85 8.06 1.48
C ILE A 380 -6.93 9.58 1.52
N GLY A 381 -5.87 10.25 1.05
CA GLY A 381 -5.87 11.71 0.87
C GLY A 381 -7.05 12.17 0.03
N GLY A 382 -7.68 13.27 0.42
CA GLY A 382 -8.92 13.74 -0.17
C GLY A 382 -10.17 13.31 0.59
N GLY A 383 -10.04 12.51 1.64
CA GLY A 383 -11.14 12.15 2.52
C GLY A 383 -11.86 10.87 2.14
N GLN A 384 -11.11 9.82 1.89
CA GLN A 384 -11.67 8.50 1.60
C GLN A 384 -11.00 7.40 2.43
N GLY A 385 -11.61 6.24 2.45
CA GLY A 385 -11.06 5.03 3.07
C GLY A 385 -11.53 3.79 2.36
N VAL A 386 -10.71 2.76 2.42
CA VAL A 386 -11.00 1.43 1.88
C VAL A 386 -10.71 0.36 2.91
N ALA A 387 -11.47 -0.73 2.86
CA ALA A 387 -11.24 -1.92 3.67
C ALA A 387 -11.57 -3.18 2.86
N LEU A 388 -10.81 -4.23 3.10
CA LEU A 388 -11.00 -5.52 2.44
C LEU A 388 -10.80 -6.63 3.48
N THR A 389 -11.70 -7.61 3.46
CA THR A 389 -11.61 -8.79 4.33
C THR A 389 -11.29 -10.02 3.51
N ILE A 390 -10.45 -10.87 4.09
CA ILE A 390 -10.04 -12.16 3.53
C ILE A 390 -10.22 -13.26 4.56
N GLU A 391 -10.37 -14.48 4.07
CA GLU A 391 -10.56 -15.66 4.91
C GLU A 391 -9.77 -16.85 4.38
N ARG A 392 -9.28 -17.66 5.29
CA ARG A 392 -8.59 -18.92 5.00
C ARG A 392 -9.36 -20.08 5.64
N ASP A 393 -9.33 -21.21 4.96
CA ASP A 393 -9.82 -22.48 5.52
C ASP A 393 -8.85 -23.05 6.56
N GLU A 394 -9.31 -23.98 7.40
CA GLU A 394 -8.48 -24.68 8.39
C GLU A 394 -7.39 -25.52 7.75
#